data_f16c96329abbf6396959984281ede12a
#
_entry.id   f16c96329abbf6396959984281ede12a
#
_cell.length_a   1.000
_cell.length_b   1.000
_cell.length_c   1.000
_cell.angle_alpha   90.00
_cell.angle_beta   90.00
_cell.angle_gamma   90.00
#
_symmetry.space_group_name_H-M   'P 1'
#
loop_
_entity.id
_entity.type
_entity.pdbx_description
1 polymer ?
#
loop_
_entity_poly.entity_id
_entity_poly.type
_entity_poly.pdbx_seq_one_letter_code
_entity_poly.pdbx_strand_id
1 'polypeptide(L)'
;MATGGRLSGRAKIGSIAFVGLWLLAIATAALFTALGFWQSRRAVEKQDMLDAAAQVLTSRDVHPLSAAADPARADGYDWAAGSGTFDARPALLLDNQQRDGRVGVRVYRIFLPTQGGPLLVDLGWLPLPGDRTLPQVPLAEGTLDLRGLLAPPPSTGISLGRGLMRSGGGWLLTRVDMQAIASETELSVPLAPRVLRLDPAMPLGYERDLELLANTLPPDKHRGYAVQWFGLALTVLATAILLTFRAWRGRKTPGKADR
;
A
#
# COMPACT_ATOMS: atom_id res chain seq x y z
N MET A 1 71.20 -2.01 12.99
CA MET A 1 70.47 -2.02 11.72
C MET A 1 69.11 -2.65 11.95
N ALA A 2 68.06 -1.92 12.25
CA ALA A 2 66.69 -2.41 12.26
C ALA A 2 65.69 -1.23 12.42
N THR A 3 65.42 -0.46 11.34
CA THR A 3 64.45 0.64 11.36
C THR A 3 63.62 0.75 10.06
N GLY A 4 63.65 -0.26 9.16
CA GLY A 4 62.97 -0.21 7.87
C GLY A 4 61.57 -0.77 7.79
N GLY A 5 61.07 -1.52 8.82
CA GLY A 5 59.82 -2.31 8.70
C GLY A 5 58.54 -1.61 9.05
N ARG A 6 58.51 -0.56 9.85
CA ARG A 6 57.29 0.05 10.39
C ARG A 6 56.58 1.07 9.48
N LEU A 7 57.27 1.66 8.52
CA LEU A 7 56.71 2.68 7.63
C LEU A 7 55.90 2.05 6.46
N SER A 8 56.24 0.85 6.01
CA SER A 8 55.57 0.13 4.93
C SER A 8 54.16 -0.37 5.34
N GLY A 9 53.98 -0.75 6.62
CA GLY A 9 52.70 -1.23 7.12
C GLY A 9 51.64 -0.10 7.25
N ARG A 10 52.05 1.09 7.68
CA ARG A 10 51.13 2.23 7.85
C ARG A 10 50.61 2.77 6.51
N ALA A 11 51.40 2.78 5.45
CA ALA A 11 50.97 3.21 4.13
C ALA A 11 49.98 2.23 3.50
N LYS A 12 50.19 0.90 3.67
CA LYS A 12 49.27 -0.16 3.20
C LYS A 12 47.91 -0.13 3.93
N ILE A 13 47.88 0.07 5.26
CA ILE A 13 46.66 0.19 6.06
C ILE A 13 45.86 1.42 5.64
N GLY A 14 46.51 2.54 5.38
CA GLY A 14 45.82 3.76 4.89
C GLY A 14 45.21 3.59 3.51
N SER A 15 45.81 2.80 2.61
CA SER A 15 45.31 2.53 1.29
C SER A 15 44.08 1.56 1.33
N ILE A 16 44.14 0.53 2.17
CA ILE A 16 43.03 -0.42 2.35
C ILE A 16 41.81 0.29 2.97
N ALA A 17 42.03 1.10 3.98
CA ALA A 17 40.95 1.89 4.61
C ALA A 17 40.30 2.88 3.61
N PHE A 18 41.11 3.53 2.77
CA PHE A 18 40.61 4.42 1.73
C PHE A 18 39.73 3.69 0.69
N VAL A 19 40.16 2.54 0.19
CA VAL A 19 39.37 1.71 -0.72
C VAL A 19 38.08 1.23 -0.04
N GLY A 20 38.16 0.78 1.23
CA GLY A 20 36.99 0.35 2.00
C GLY A 20 35.95 1.45 2.16
N LEU A 21 36.38 2.69 2.45
CA LEU A 21 35.47 3.86 2.55
C LEU A 21 34.81 4.19 1.22
N TRP A 22 35.52 4.10 0.10
CA TRP A 22 34.93 4.30 -1.23
C TRP A 22 33.93 3.20 -1.60
N LEU A 23 34.25 1.94 -1.31
CA LEU A 23 33.30 0.84 -1.51
C LEU A 23 32.02 1.03 -0.69
N LEU A 24 32.17 1.47 0.56
CA LEU A 24 31.01 1.79 1.42
C LEU A 24 30.20 2.95 0.85
N ALA A 25 30.86 4.04 0.42
CA ALA A 25 30.17 5.20 -0.15
C ALA A 25 29.40 4.83 -1.43
N ILE A 26 30.02 4.05 -2.32
CA ILE A 26 29.37 3.58 -3.57
C ILE A 26 28.21 2.66 -3.24
N ALA A 27 28.37 1.70 -2.33
CA ALA A 27 27.29 0.80 -1.93
C ALA A 27 26.11 1.56 -1.32
N THR A 28 26.38 2.55 -0.44
CA THR A 28 25.34 3.40 0.16
C THR A 28 24.64 4.26 -0.90
N ALA A 29 25.38 4.89 -1.81
CA ALA A 29 24.81 5.67 -2.89
C ALA A 29 23.95 4.79 -3.84
N ALA A 30 24.42 3.59 -4.16
CA ALA A 30 23.66 2.63 -4.97
C ALA A 30 22.35 2.21 -4.29
N LEU A 31 22.38 1.94 -2.98
CA LEU A 31 21.19 1.63 -2.19
C LEU A 31 20.19 2.79 -2.23
N PHE A 32 20.63 4.02 -1.96
CA PHE A 32 19.74 5.19 -1.99
C PHE A 32 19.17 5.44 -3.38
N THR A 33 19.96 5.23 -4.43
CA THR A 33 19.51 5.32 -5.81
C THR A 33 18.43 4.27 -6.12
N ALA A 34 18.62 3.03 -5.68
CA ALA A 34 17.64 1.96 -5.85
C ALA A 34 16.32 2.27 -5.12
N LEU A 35 16.38 2.81 -3.89
CA LEU A 35 15.22 3.27 -3.13
C LEU A 35 14.52 4.44 -3.83
N GLY A 36 15.27 5.38 -4.43
CA GLY A 36 14.72 6.48 -5.24
C GLY A 36 13.92 5.96 -6.43
N PHE A 37 14.47 5.01 -7.18
CA PHE A 37 13.75 4.39 -8.30
C PHE A 37 12.53 3.57 -7.85
N TRP A 38 12.63 2.85 -6.73
CA TRP A 38 11.50 2.12 -6.17
C TRP A 38 10.36 3.07 -5.82
N GLN A 39 10.64 4.19 -5.15
CA GLN A 39 9.64 5.21 -4.83
C GLN A 39 9.03 5.83 -6.09
N SER A 40 9.85 6.11 -7.11
CA SER A 40 9.36 6.66 -8.38
C SER A 40 8.38 5.70 -9.07
N ARG A 41 8.70 4.41 -9.13
CA ARG A 41 7.79 3.39 -9.69
C ARG A 41 6.49 3.33 -8.89
N ARG A 42 6.58 3.36 -7.56
CA ARG A 42 5.40 3.33 -6.69
C ARG A 42 4.49 4.54 -6.89
N ALA A 43 5.08 5.71 -7.15
CA ALA A 43 4.32 6.92 -7.50
C ALA A 43 3.55 6.76 -8.83
N VAL A 44 4.18 6.20 -9.85
CA VAL A 44 3.54 5.93 -11.15
C VAL A 44 2.41 4.92 -11.00
N GLU A 45 2.66 3.75 -10.39
CA GLU A 45 1.64 2.73 -10.14
C GLU A 45 0.40 3.29 -9.44
N LYS A 46 0.61 4.14 -8.42
CA LYS A 46 -0.49 4.78 -7.69
C LYS A 46 -1.24 5.81 -8.54
N GLN A 47 -0.54 6.53 -9.39
CA GLN A 47 -1.16 7.49 -10.31
C GLN A 47 -2.01 6.76 -11.35
N ASP A 48 -1.48 5.71 -11.97
CA ASP A 48 -2.20 4.91 -12.97
C ASP A 48 -3.49 4.31 -12.40
N MET A 49 -3.44 3.84 -11.15
CA MET A 49 -4.64 3.37 -10.43
C MET A 49 -5.70 4.48 -10.29
N LEU A 50 -5.29 5.69 -9.90
CA LEU A 50 -6.21 6.81 -9.73
C LEU A 50 -6.81 7.25 -11.07
N ASP A 51 -5.99 7.31 -12.12
CA ASP A 51 -6.40 7.74 -13.45
C ASP A 51 -7.38 6.73 -14.07
N ALA A 52 -7.11 5.42 -13.93
CA ALA A 52 -8.00 4.37 -14.39
C ALA A 52 -9.38 4.44 -13.69
N ALA A 53 -9.38 4.60 -12.37
CA ALA A 53 -10.64 4.72 -11.64
C ALA A 53 -11.38 6.03 -11.95
N ALA A 54 -10.67 7.16 -12.09
CA ALA A 54 -11.26 8.44 -12.44
C ALA A 54 -11.95 8.39 -13.82
N GLN A 55 -11.36 7.68 -14.78
CA GLN A 55 -11.96 7.45 -16.09
C GLN A 55 -13.29 6.71 -15.98
N VAL A 56 -13.33 5.61 -15.21
CA VAL A 56 -14.55 4.82 -14.97
C VAL A 56 -15.61 5.62 -14.24
N LEU A 57 -15.22 6.42 -13.23
CA LEU A 57 -16.13 7.27 -12.47
C LEU A 57 -16.70 8.43 -13.30
N THR A 58 -16.02 8.82 -14.36
CA THR A 58 -16.48 9.87 -15.29
C THR A 58 -17.44 9.29 -16.32
N SER A 59 -17.11 8.16 -16.96
CA SER A 59 -17.94 7.53 -17.98
C SER A 59 -19.17 6.84 -17.39
N ARG A 60 -18.99 6.13 -16.28
CA ARG A 60 -20.00 5.29 -15.62
C ARG A 60 -20.72 4.33 -16.56
N ASP A 61 -19.97 3.79 -17.55
CA ASP A 61 -20.49 2.74 -18.42
C ASP A 61 -20.83 1.50 -17.60
N VAL A 62 -22.11 1.13 -17.62
CA VAL A 62 -22.64 0.12 -16.70
C VAL A 62 -22.32 -1.30 -17.19
N HIS A 63 -21.59 -2.04 -16.38
CA HIS A 63 -21.35 -3.47 -16.54
C HIS A 63 -22.24 -4.29 -15.60
N PRO A 64 -22.55 -5.55 -15.90
CA PRO A 64 -23.26 -6.43 -14.96
C PRO A 64 -22.38 -6.78 -13.75
N LEU A 65 -22.99 -7.06 -12.59
CA LEU A 65 -22.23 -7.45 -11.38
C LEU A 65 -21.39 -8.72 -11.59
N SER A 66 -21.78 -9.60 -12.53
CA SER A 66 -20.99 -10.79 -12.89
C SER A 66 -19.59 -10.46 -13.41
N ALA A 67 -19.35 -9.24 -13.91
CA ALA A 67 -18.02 -8.78 -14.29
C ALA A 67 -17.03 -8.80 -13.12
N ALA A 68 -17.50 -8.78 -11.87
CA ALA A 68 -16.64 -8.89 -10.68
C ALA A 68 -15.82 -10.19 -10.67
N ALA A 69 -16.33 -11.26 -11.30
CA ALA A 69 -15.70 -12.57 -11.31
C ALA A 69 -14.66 -12.77 -12.45
N ASP A 70 -14.49 -11.78 -13.34
CA ASP A 70 -13.52 -11.87 -14.43
C ASP A 70 -12.08 -11.80 -13.90
N PRO A 71 -11.29 -12.89 -13.95
CA PRO A 71 -9.92 -12.92 -13.43
C PRO A 71 -8.96 -12.05 -14.25
N ALA A 72 -9.24 -11.83 -15.54
CA ALA A 72 -8.41 -10.97 -16.39
C ALA A 72 -8.52 -9.48 -15.99
N ARG A 73 -9.56 -9.13 -15.25
CA ARG A 73 -9.81 -7.77 -14.76
C ARG A 73 -9.74 -7.65 -13.23
N ALA A 74 -9.11 -8.60 -12.55
CA ALA A 74 -9.00 -8.62 -11.09
C ALA A 74 -8.42 -7.33 -10.50
N ASP A 75 -7.47 -6.70 -11.20
CA ASP A 75 -6.86 -5.43 -10.82
C ASP A 75 -7.51 -4.21 -11.50
N GLY A 76 -8.59 -4.40 -12.25
CA GLY A 76 -9.27 -3.35 -13.01
C GLY A 76 -10.43 -2.69 -12.28
N TYR A 77 -10.91 -1.62 -12.87
CA TYR A 77 -12.07 -0.86 -12.39
C TYR A 77 -13.19 -0.92 -13.41
N ASP A 78 -14.44 -1.06 -12.94
CA ASP A 78 -15.65 -0.98 -13.75
C ASP A 78 -16.77 -0.34 -12.94
N TRP A 79 -17.63 0.45 -13.59
CA TRP A 79 -18.90 0.82 -12.99
C TRP A 79 -19.90 -0.31 -13.24
N ALA A 80 -20.47 -0.87 -12.19
CA ALA A 80 -21.35 -2.03 -12.32
C ALA A 80 -22.66 -1.83 -11.59
N ALA A 81 -23.71 -2.48 -12.11
CA ALA A 81 -25.02 -2.53 -11.49
C ALA A 81 -25.69 -3.90 -11.68
N GLY A 82 -26.60 -4.24 -10.79
CA GLY A 82 -27.42 -5.44 -10.88
C GLY A 82 -28.19 -5.75 -9.62
N SER A 83 -29.13 -6.68 -9.73
CA SER A 83 -30.03 -7.08 -8.65
C SER A 83 -29.53 -8.33 -7.95
N GLY A 84 -29.91 -8.51 -6.69
CA GLY A 84 -29.58 -9.70 -5.89
C GLY A 84 -30.02 -9.54 -4.44
N THR A 85 -29.49 -10.39 -3.56
CA THR A 85 -29.80 -10.37 -2.13
C THR A 85 -28.51 -10.40 -1.32
N PHE A 86 -28.50 -9.81 -0.13
CA PHE A 86 -27.40 -10.04 0.81
C PHE A 86 -27.50 -11.43 1.40
N ASP A 87 -26.35 -12.08 1.55
CA ASP A 87 -26.25 -13.32 2.29
C ASP A 87 -26.59 -13.09 3.77
N ALA A 88 -27.25 -14.08 4.40
CA ALA A 88 -27.67 -13.99 5.79
C ALA A 88 -26.53 -14.01 6.80
N ARG A 89 -25.30 -14.35 6.37
CA ARG A 89 -24.12 -14.35 7.22
C ARG A 89 -23.86 -12.96 7.81
N PRO A 90 -23.26 -12.89 9.02
CA PRO A 90 -22.93 -11.63 9.64
C PRO A 90 -22.01 -10.76 8.77
N ALA A 91 -22.05 -9.44 9.00
CA ALA A 91 -21.15 -8.51 8.35
C ALA A 91 -19.69 -8.77 8.71
N LEU A 92 -18.81 -8.38 7.79
CA LEU A 92 -17.37 -8.44 7.95
C LEU A 92 -16.87 -6.99 8.16
N LEU A 93 -16.18 -6.76 9.27
CA LEU A 93 -15.73 -5.43 9.70
C LEU A 93 -14.22 -5.34 9.55
N LEU A 94 -13.74 -4.56 8.61
CA LEU A 94 -12.31 -4.29 8.46
C LEU A 94 -11.88 -3.25 9.49
N ASP A 95 -11.00 -3.66 10.41
CA ASP A 95 -10.52 -2.84 11.53
C ASP A 95 -9.52 -1.76 11.07
N ASN A 96 -9.21 -0.86 12.01
CA ASN A 96 -8.20 0.17 11.88
C ASN A 96 -8.39 1.10 10.66
N GLN A 97 -9.64 1.43 10.35
CA GLN A 97 -9.98 2.37 9.30
C GLN A 97 -10.13 3.77 9.88
N GLN A 98 -9.38 4.72 9.34
CA GLN A 98 -9.45 6.13 9.74
C GLN A 98 -10.20 6.94 8.70
N ARG A 99 -11.07 7.84 9.18
CA ARG A 99 -11.75 8.83 8.36
C ARG A 99 -11.88 10.13 9.16
N ASP A 100 -11.42 11.23 8.58
CA ASP A 100 -11.43 12.57 9.21
C ASP A 100 -10.88 12.58 10.65
N GLY A 101 -9.77 11.86 10.86
CA GLY A 101 -9.12 11.74 12.18
C GLY A 101 -9.85 10.84 13.19
N ARG A 102 -10.98 10.23 12.82
CA ARG A 102 -11.73 9.29 13.65
C ARG A 102 -11.38 7.84 13.29
N VAL A 103 -11.20 7.01 14.31
CA VAL A 103 -11.00 5.56 14.14
C VAL A 103 -12.34 4.88 13.96
N GLY A 104 -12.39 3.92 13.05
CA GLY A 104 -13.60 3.16 12.76
C GLY A 104 -13.33 1.84 12.06
N VAL A 105 -14.37 1.28 11.51
CA VAL A 105 -14.35 0.05 10.72
C VAL A 105 -14.98 0.29 9.35
N ARG A 106 -14.50 -0.42 8.34
CA ARG A 106 -15.18 -0.50 7.05
C ARG A 106 -16.03 -1.75 7.01
N VAL A 107 -17.28 -1.61 6.59
CA VAL A 107 -18.29 -2.65 6.65
C VAL A 107 -18.43 -3.33 5.31
N TYR A 108 -18.30 -4.65 5.31
CA TYR A 108 -18.51 -5.48 4.13
C TYR A 108 -19.63 -6.48 4.38
N ARG A 109 -20.36 -6.83 3.32
CA ARG A 109 -21.28 -7.98 3.29
C ARG A 109 -21.14 -8.75 1.99
N ILE A 110 -21.41 -10.04 2.07
CA ILE A 110 -21.49 -10.91 0.91
C ILE A 110 -22.83 -10.66 0.23
N PHE A 111 -22.81 -10.43 -1.07
CA PHE A 111 -23.97 -10.24 -1.91
C PHE A 111 -24.05 -11.37 -2.94
N LEU A 112 -25.24 -11.86 -3.16
CA LEU A 112 -25.58 -12.93 -4.09
C LEU A 112 -26.34 -12.30 -5.26
N PRO A 113 -25.65 -11.93 -6.36
CA PRO A 113 -26.32 -11.37 -7.53
C PRO A 113 -27.25 -12.39 -8.18
N THR A 114 -28.28 -11.92 -8.85
CA THR A 114 -29.17 -12.79 -9.66
C THR A 114 -28.41 -13.49 -10.79
N GLN A 115 -27.32 -12.86 -11.28
CA GLN A 115 -26.43 -13.40 -12.31
C GLN A 115 -24.98 -13.26 -11.86
N GLY A 116 -24.25 -14.37 -11.90
CA GLY A 116 -22.84 -14.42 -11.49
C GLY A 116 -22.64 -15.08 -10.12
N GLY A 117 -21.40 -15.08 -9.66
CA GLY A 117 -21.02 -15.61 -8.35
C GLY A 117 -21.14 -14.58 -7.22
N PRO A 118 -21.01 -15.03 -5.95
CA PRO A 118 -21.01 -14.15 -4.81
C PRO A 118 -19.89 -13.13 -4.88
N LEU A 119 -20.18 -11.91 -4.48
CA LEU A 119 -19.18 -10.84 -4.38
C LEU A 119 -19.25 -10.13 -3.03
N LEU A 120 -18.14 -9.51 -2.66
CA LEU A 120 -18.07 -8.69 -1.47
C LEU A 120 -18.52 -7.27 -1.80
N VAL A 121 -19.42 -6.71 -0.98
CA VAL A 121 -19.91 -5.33 -1.12
C VAL A 121 -19.38 -4.49 0.03
N ASP A 122 -18.72 -3.41 -0.29
CA ASP A 122 -18.28 -2.36 0.64
C ASP A 122 -19.45 -1.41 0.90
N LEU A 123 -20.01 -1.49 2.09
CA LEU A 123 -21.15 -0.69 2.54
C LEU A 123 -20.75 0.68 3.10
N GLY A 124 -19.47 0.94 3.28
CA GLY A 124 -18.95 2.19 3.84
C GLY A 124 -18.31 2.03 5.21
N TRP A 125 -18.09 3.16 5.88
CA TRP A 125 -17.34 3.28 7.12
C TRP A 125 -18.26 3.64 8.28
N LEU A 126 -17.99 3.03 9.44
CA LEU A 126 -18.64 3.35 10.71
C LEU A 126 -17.60 3.74 11.76
N PRO A 127 -17.83 4.80 12.55
CA PRO A 127 -16.97 5.13 13.68
C PRO A 127 -17.05 4.06 14.76
N LEU A 128 -15.93 3.81 15.44
CA LEU A 128 -15.89 3.03 16.65
C LEU A 128 -15.95 3.96 17.87
N PRO A 129 -16.72 3.60 18.91
CA PRO A 129 -16.66 4.26 20.20
C PRO A 129 -15.28 4.04 20.85
N GLY A 130 -14.98 4.84 21.89
CA GLY A 130 -13.67 4.80 22.55
C GLY A 130 -13.34 3.45 23.22
N ASP A 131 -14.34 2.67 23.60
CA ASP A 131 -14.23 1.31 24.13
C ASP A 131 -14.04 0.24 23.05
N ARG A 132 -14.03 0.64 21.75
CA ARG A 132 -13.91 -0.23 20.58
C ARG A 132 -15.00 -1.30 20.45
N THR A 133 -16.17 -1.09 21.06
CA THR A 133 -17.34 -1.97 20.87
C THR A 133 -17.73 -1.99 19.39
N LEU A 134 -17.81 -3.21 18.81
CA LEU A 134 -18.13 -3.37 17.40
C LEU A 134 -19.60 -3.05 17.13
N PRO A 135 -19.90 -2.29 16.05
CA PRO A 135 -21.27 -1.94 15.71
C PRO A 135 -22.08 -3.15 15.24
N GLN A 136 -23.35 -3.18 15.59
CA GLN A 136 -24.31 -4.13 15.01
C GLN A 136 -24.68 -3.63 13.61
N VAL A 137 -24.52 -4.50 12.61
CA VAL A 137 -24.84 -4.19 11.22
C VAL A 137 -26.10 -4.94 10.82
N PRO A 138 -27.26 -4.26 10.68
CA PRO A 138 -28.50 -4.91 10.27
C PRO A 138 -28.38 -5.50 8.86
N LEU A 139 -29.12 -6.59 8.63
CA LEU A 139 -29.26 -7.18 7.30
C LEU A 139 -30.35 -6.41 6.55
N ALA A 140 -30.01 -5.91 5.37
CA ALA A 140 -31.04 -5.42 4.45
C ALA A 140 -31.64 -6.62 3.72
N GLU A 141 -32.95 -6.81 3.92
CA GLU A 141 -33.70 -7.95 3.42
C GLU A 141 -34.28 -7.68 2.03
N GLY A 142 -34.60 -8.77 1.31
CA GLY A 142 -35.23 -8.73 -0.01
C GLY A 142 -34.23 -8.55 -1.15
N THR A 143 -34.80 -8.47 -2.34
CA THR A 143 -34.01 -8.22 -3.58
C THR A 143 -33.69 -6.72 -3.66
N LEU A 144 -32.43 -6.40 -3.86
CA LEU A 144 -31.92 -5.05 -3.93
C LEU A 144 -31.21 -4.83 -5.27
N ASP A 145 -31.40 -3.64 -5.83
CA ASP A 145 -30.63 -3.18 -6.98
C ASP A 145 -29.40 -2.43 -6.46
N LEU A 146 -28.22 -2.96 -6.70
CA LEU A 146 -26.96 -2.35 -6.31
C LEU A 146 -26.25 -1.77 -7.51
N ARG A 147 -25.53 -0.66 -7.30
CA ARG A 147 -24.60 -0.09 -8.25
C ARG A 147 -23.39 0.54 -7.52
N GLY A 148 -22.27 0.56 -8.23
CA GLY A 148 -21.05 1.14 -7.68
C GLY A 148 -19.82 0.82 -8.50
N LEU A 149 -18.67 1.08 -7.93
CA LEU A 149 -17.36 0.82 -8.51
C LEU A 149 -16.89 -0.59 -8.14
N LEU A 150 -16.75 -1.47 -9.12
CA LEU A 150 -15.96 -2.69 -8.97
C LEU A 150 -14.49 -2.30 -8.94
N ALA A 151 -13.80 -2.72 -7.91
CA ALA A 151 -12.40 -2.43 -7.68
C ALA A 151 -11.66 -3.64 -7.08
N PRO A 152 -10.35 -3.73 -7.21
CA PRO A 152 -9.56 -4.66 -6.41
C PRO A 152 -9.83 -4.47 -4.92
N PRO A 153 -9.74 -5.52 -4.10
CA PRO A 153 -9.81 -5.38 -2.65
C PRO A 153 -8.71 -4.44 -2.14
N PRO A 154 -8.91 -3.77 -1.00
CA PRO A 154 -7.86 -2.98 -0.39
C PRO A 154 -6.58 -3.79 -0.23
N SER A 155 -5.41 -3.17 -0.50
CA SER A 155 -4.12 -3.84 -0.38
C SER A 155 -3.91 -4.40 1.04
N THR A 156 -3.49 -5.65 1.13
CA THR A 156 -3.40 -6.39 2.40
C THR A 156 -2.25 -5.93 3.30
N GLY A 157 -1.33 -5.11 2.81
CA GLY A 157 -0.15 -4.70 3.57
C GLY A 157 0.73 -5.90 3.99
N ILE A 158 1.59 -5.68 5.00
CA ILE A 158 2.38 -6.77 5.62
C ILE A 158 1.44 -7.54 6.55
N SER A 159 1.20 -8.81 6.22
CA SER A 159 0.26 -9.66 6.93
C SER A 159 0.98 -10.50 7.99
N LEU A 160 0.79 -10.15 9.26
CA LEU A 160 1.21 -10.95 10.40
C LEU A 160 -0.05 -11.53 11.08
N GLY A 161 -0.14 -12.86 11.18
CA GLY A 161 -1.22 -13.57 11.88
C GLY A 161 -2.49 -13.83 11.05
N ARG A 162 -3.57 -14.29 11.73
CA ARG A 162 -4.88 -14.57 11.11
C ARG A 162 -5.54 -13.28 10.67
N GLY A 163 -5.90 -13.20 9.39
CA GLY A 163 -6.55 -12.04 8.80
C GLY A 163 -8.01 -11.84 9.20
N LEU A 164 -8.65 -12.85 9.80
CA LEU A 164 -10.06 -12.91 10.12
C LEU A 164 -10.27 -13.58 11.47
N MET A 165 -11.18 -13.04 12.31
CA MET A 165 -11.59 -13.62 13.57
C MET A 165 -13.07 -13.34 13.86
N ARG A 166 -13.76 -14.24 14.56
CA ARG A 166 -15.11 -13.99 15.08
C ARG A 166 -15.06 -13.03 16.26
N SER A 167 -15.89 -12.00 16.24
CA SER A 167 -16.00 -11.02 17.32
C SER A 167 -17.37 -10.34 17.33
N GLY A 168 -18.00 -10.20 18.48
CA GLY A 168 -19.24 -9.43 18.65
C GLY A 168 -20.44 -9.88 17.79
N GLY A 169 -20.51 -11.16 17.42
CA GLY A 169 -21.58 -11.66 16.55
C GLY A 169 -21.33 -11.47 15.06
N GLY A 170 -20.18 -10.92 14.68
CA GLY A 170 -19.73 -10.74 13.30
C GLY A 170 -18.32 -11.24 13.06
N TRP A 171 -17.71 -10.77 11.99
CA TRP A 171 -16.34 -11.06 11.63
C TRP A 171 -15.51 -9.78 11.68
N LEU A 172 -14.38 -9.83 12.40
CA LEU A 172 -13.39 -8.75 12.41
C LEU A 172 -12.24 -9.12 11.49
N LEU A 173 -11.93 -8.26 10.52
CA LEU A 173 -10.85 -8.43 9.56
C LEU A 173 -9.73 -7.44 9.86
N THR A 174 -8.49 -7.90 9.72
CA THR A 174 -7.32 -7.01 9.65
C THR A 174 -6.93 -6.71 8.20
N ARG A 175 -7.44 -7.52 7.27
CA ARG A 175 -7.27 -7.38 5.81
C ARG A 175 -8.42 -8.04 5.06
N VAL A 176 -8.66 -7.59 3.83
CA VAL A 176 -9.64 -8.23 2.93
C VAL A 176 -8.92 -9.30 2.12
N ASP A 177 -9.12 -10.55 2.48
CA ASP A 177 -8.57 -11.74 1.81
C ASP A 177 -9.75 -12.61 1.37
N MET A 178 -10.02 -12.63 0.05
CA MET A 178 -11.20 -13.29 -0.51
C MET A 178 -11.23 -14.80 -0.24
N GLN A 179 -10.06 -15.46 -0.26
CA GLN A 179 -9.97 -16.89 0.00
C GLN A 179 -10.23 -17.20 1.48
N ALA A 180 -9.61 -16.42 2.37
CA ALA A 180 -9.82 -16.57 3.81
C ALA A 180 -11.29 -16.30 4.18
N ILE A 181 -11.90 -15.26 3.62
CA ILE A 181 -13.31 -14.93 3.84
C ILE A 181 -14.20 -16.08 3.36
N ALA A 182 -14.02 -16.57 2.13
CA ALA A 182 -14.82 -17.67 1.59
C ALA A 182 -14.70 -18.95 2.44
N SER A 183 -13.49 -19.29 2.88
CA SER A 183 -13.23 -20.46 3.72
C SER A 183 -13.87 -20.35 5.11
N GLU A 184 -13.62 -19.25 5.82
CA GLU A 184 -14.10 -19.05 7.20
C GLU A 184 -15.62 -18.82 7.28
N THR A 185 -16.21 -18.29 6.21
CA THR A 185 -17.67 -18.11 6.12
C THR A 185 -18.37 -19.31 5.49
N GLU A 186 -17.64 -20.38 5.17
CA GLU A 186 -18.18 -21.63 4.62
C GLU A 186 -19.01 -21.40 3.34
N LEU A 187 -18.48 -20.56 2.44
CA LEU A 187 -19.11 -20.36 1.13
C LEU A 187 -18.87 -21.57 0.24
N SER A 188 -19.95 -22.05 -0.39
CA SER A 188 -19.90 -23.19 -1.34
C SER A 188 -19.22 -22.82 -2.67
N VAL A 189 -19.13 -21.52 -2.97
CA VAL A 189 -18.59 -20.97 -4.22
C VAL A 189 -17.60 -19.87 -3.88
N PRO A 190 -16.45 -19.77 -4.58
CA PRO A 190 -15.48 -18.70 -4.35
C PRO A 190 -16.08 -17.32 -4.49
N LEU A 191 -15.63 -16.36 -3.68
CA LEU A 191 -15.93 -14.95 -3.87
C LEU A 191 -15.27 -14.42 -5.16
N ALA A 192 -15.98 -13.52 -5.83
CA ALA A 192 -15.38 -12.77 -6.94
C ALA A 192 -14.12 -12.03 -6.47
N PRO A 193 -13.07 -11.90 -7.31
CA PRO A 193 -11.82 -11.28 -6.93
C PRO A 193 -11.93 -9.77 -6.67
N ARG A 194 -13.00 -9.11 -7.16
CA ARG A 194 -13.23 -7.67 -6.98
C ARG A 194 -14.36 -7.40 -5.99
N VAL A 195 -14.26 -6.26 -5.32
CA VAL A 195 -15.25 -5.72 -4.39
C VAL A 195 -16.12 -4.69 -5.10
N LEU A 196 -17.43 -4.71 -4.85
CA LEU A 196 -18.33 -3.62 -5.23
C LEU A 196 -18.30 -2.54 -4.14
N ARG A 197 -17.74 -1.39 -4.45
CA ARG A 197 -17.83 -0.19 -3.61
C ARG A 197 -19.10 0.58 -3.99
N LEU A 198 -20.08 0.59 -3.09
CA LEU A 198 -21.39 1.18 -3.37
C LEU A 198 -21.29 2.65 -3.78
N ASP A 199 -22.10 3.04 -4.76
CA ASP A 199 -22.33 4.44 -5.13
C ASP A 199 -22.72 5.25 -3.88
N PRO A 200 -22.03 6.35 -3.55
CA PRO A 200 -22.41 7.22 -2.44
C PRO A 200 -23.84 7.75 -2.51
N ALA A 201 -24.41 7.85 -3.72
CA ALA A 201 -25.79 8.29 -3.92
C ALA A 201 -26.86 7.24 -3.55
N MET A 202 -26.48 6.00 -3.28
CA MET A 202 -27.45 4.98 -2.86
C MET A 202 -27.87 5.16 -1.41
N PRO A 203 -29.19 5.05 -1.09
CA PRO A 203 -29.72 5.20 0.27
C PRO A 203 -29.50 3.95 1.13
N LEU A 204 -28.42 3.22 0.90
CA LEU A 204 -28.06 1.98 1.58
C LEU A 204 -26.62 2.07 2.07
N GLY A 205 -26.34 1.51 3.25
CA GLY A 205 -25.00 1.47 3.84
C GLY A 205 -24.67 2.70 4.68
N TYR A 206 -23.40 3.02 4.80
CA TYR A 206 -22.85 3.97 5.76
C TYR A 206 -22.08 5.09 5.05
N GLU A 207 -21.43 5.93 5.85
CA GLU A 207 -20.60 7.02 5.35
C GLU A 207 -19.54 6.48 4.39
N ARG A 208 -19.50 6.97 3.14
CA ARG A 208 -18.61 6.47 2.10
C ARG A 208 -18.33 7.51 1.03
N ASP A 209 -17.24 7.27 0.36
CA ASP A 209 -16.82 7.88 -0.88
C ASP A 209 -16.24 6.79 -1.79
N LEU A 210 -15.76 7.16 -2.95
CA LEU A 210 -15.07 6.25 -3.86
C LEU A 210 -13.55 6.53 -3.91
N GLU A 211 -13.00 7.15 -2.85
CA GLU A 211 -11.58 7.39 -2.73
C GLU A 211 -10.79 6.07 -2.63
N LEU A 212 -9.88 5.83 -3.58
CA LEU A 212 -9.15 4.57 -3.67
C LEU A 212 -7.96 4.48 -2.73
N LEU A 213 -7.40 5.62 -2.34
CA LEU A 213 -6.16 5.68 -1.56
C LEU A 213 -6.39 6.03 -0.09
N ALA A 214 -7.61 5.87 0.41
CA ALA A 214 -7.88 6.01 1.84
C ALA A 214 -6.89 5.14 2.65
N ASN A 215 -6.27 5.71 3.67
CA ASN A 215 -5.26 5.05 4.52
C ASN A 215 -3.97 4.59 3.82
N THR A 216 -3.67 5.08 2.61
CA THR A 216 -2.40 4.81 1.93
C THR A 216 -1.70 6.10 1.51
N LEU A 217 -0.38 6.03 1.27
CA LEU A 217 0.37 7.20 0.81
C LEU A 217 -0.02 7.56 -0.63
N PRO A 218 -0.35 8.84 -0.91
CA PRO A 218 -0.66 9.30 -2.26
C PRO A 218 0.62 9.40 -3.13
N PRO A 219 0.47 9.45 -4.48
CA PRO A 219 1.59 9.50 -5.43
C PRO A 219 2.62 10.60 -5.12
N ASP A 220 2.16 11.79 -4.71
CA ASP A 220 3.04 12.93 -4.45
C ASP A 220 3.97 12.71 -3.26
N LYS A 221 3.55 11.96 -2.25
CA LYS A 221 4.42 11.57 -1.13
C LYS A 221 5.52 10.63 -1.59
N HIS A 222 5.21 9.68 -2.46
CA HIS A 222 6.21 8.81 -3.08
C HIS A 222 7.19 9.60 -3.94
N ARG A 223 6.73 10.58 -4.73
CA ARG A 223 7.60 11.50 -5.50
C ARG A 223 8.53 12.29 -4.57
N GLY A 224 8.01 12.82 -3.46
CA GLY A 224 8.80 13.52 -2.45
C GLY A 224 9.89 12.64 -1.85
N TYR A 225 9.57 11.41 -1.47
CA TYR A 225 10.56 10.44 -0.98
C TYR A 225 11.60 10.05 -2.04
N ALA A 226 11.22 9.93 -3.31
CA ALA A 226 12.18 9.65 -4.38
C ALA A 226 13.23 10.77 -4.48
N VAL A 227 12.81 12.03 -4.45
CA VAL A 227 13.73 13.19 -4.45
C VAL A 227 14.67 13.16 -3.24
N GLN A 228 14.16 12.83 -2.05
CA GLN A 228 15.00 12.71 -0.83
C GLN A 228 16.06 11.62 -1.00
N TRP A 229 15.70 10.44 -1.50
CA TRP A 229 16.64 9.34 -1.70
C TRP A 229 17.74 9.69 -2.71
N PHE A 230 17.37 10.29 -3.85
CA PHE A 230 18.38 10.76 -4.83
C PHE A 230 19.26 11.87 -4.25
N GLY A 231 18.71 12.79 -3.47
CA GLY A 231 19.48 13.83 -2.76
C GLY A 231 20.48 13.24 -1.78
N LEU A 232 20.10 12.21 -1.01
CA LEU A 232 21.00 11.49 -0.11
C LEU A 232 22.12 10.77 -0.87
N ALA A 233 21.81 10.11 -2.00
CA ALA A 233 22.82 9.46 -2.85
C ALA A 233 23.85 10.48 -3.34
N LEU A 234 23.39 11.62 -3.84
CA LEU A 234 24.25 12.70 -4.29
C LEU A 234 25.14 13.27 -3.15
N THR A 235 24.55 13.45 -1.96
CA THR A 235 25.27 13.94 -0.78
C THR A 235 26.39 13.00 -0.37
N VAL A 236 26.13 11.68 -0.35
CA VAL A 236 27.16 10.68 -0.03
C VAL A 236 28.33 10.77 -1.02
N LEU A 237 28.04 10.79 -2.33
CA LEU A 237 29.07 10.89 -3.37
C LEU A 237 29.84 12.21 -3.28
N ALA A 238 29.14 13.35 -3.11
CA ALA A 238 29.77 14.65 -2.99
C ALA A 238 30.70 14.70 -1.77
N THR A 239 30.28 14.15 -0.63
CA THR A 239 31.09 14.06 0.59
C THR A 239 32.32 13.21 0.37
N ALA A 240 32.19 12.02 -0.24
CA ALA A 240 33.33 11.15 -0.54
C ALA A 240 34.34 11.83 -1.45
N ILE A 241 33.88 12.54 -2.48
CA ILE A 241 34.72 13.30 -3.41
C ILE A 241 35.42 14.44 -2.67
N LEU A 242 34.72 15.25 -1.89
CA LEU A 242 35.28 16.38 -1.14
C LEU A 242 36.35 15.90 -0.15
N LEU A 243 36.11 14.83 0.59
CA LEU A 243 37.07 14.25 1.52
C LEU A 243 38.32 13.75 0.79
N THR A 244 38.13 13.14 -0.38
CA THR A 244 39.25 12.70 -1.23
C THR A 244 40.10 13.87 -1.69
N PHE A 245 39.48 14.94 -2.19
CA PHE A 245 40.21 16.16 -2.59
C PHE A 245 40.97 16.81 -1.43
N ARG A 246 40.35 16.89 -0.24
CA ARG A 246 41.04 17.43 0.96
C ARG A 246 42.25 16.59 1.36
N ALA A 247 42.09 15.26 1.36
CA ALA A 247 43.18 14.34 1.67
C ALA A 247 44.34 14.46 0.65
N TRP A 248 44.03 14.65 -0.64
CA TRP A 248 45.02 14.81 -1.69
C TRP A 248 45.77 16.16 -1.56
N ARG A 249 45.07 17.29 -1.27
CA ARG A 249 45.69 18.59 -1.05
C ARG A 249 46.59 18.62 0.19
N GLY A 250 46.18 17.99 1.30
CA GLY A 250 46.99 17.90 2.51
C GLY A 250 48.32 17.14 2.34
N ARG A 251 48.39 16.20 1.36
CA ARG A 251 49.62 15.49 1.03
C ARG A 251 50.62 16.31 0.19
N LYS A 252 50.16 17.39 -0.47
CA LYS A 252 50.99 18.23 -1.34
C LYS A 252 51.65 19.43 -0.63
N THR A 253 51.34 19.68 0.64
CA THR A 253 52.00 20.74 1.42
C THR A 253 53.22 20.15 2.14
N PRO A 254 54.45 20.30 1.62
CA PRO A 254 55.65 19.91 2.35
C PRO A 254 55.76 20.83 3.57
N GLY A 255 56.01 20.27 4.75
CA GLY A 255 56.26 21.04 5.96
C GLY A 255 57.33 22.10 5.69
N LYS A 256 56.97 23.35 5.93
CA LYS A 256 57.94 24.43 6.02
C LYS A 256 58.85 24.05 7.17
N ALA A 257 60.04 23.59 6.86
CA ALA A 257 61.09 23.35 7.87
C ALA A 257 61.36 24.67 8.59
N ASP A 258 61.18 24.66 9.89
CA ASP A 258 61.64 25.74 10.77
C ASP A 258 63.15 25.94 10.58
N ARG A 259 63.49 27.17 10.24
CA ARG A 259 64.83 27.69 10.41
C ARG A 259 64.86 28.50 11.69
#